data_48ca1de307f04e1d65de962bbd3eb36d
#
_entry.id   48ca1de307f04e1d65de962bbd3eb36d
#
_cell.length_a   1.000
_cell.length_b   1.000
_cell.length_c   1.000
_cell.angle_alpha   90.00
_cell.angle_beta   90.00
_cell.angle_gamma   90.00
#
_symmetry.space_group_name_H-M   'P 1'
#
loop_
_entity.id
_entity.type
_entity.pdbx_description
1 polymer ?
#
loop_
_entity_poly.entity_id
_entity_poly.type
_entity_poly.pdbx_seq_one_letter_code
_entity_poly.pdbx_strand_id
1 'polypeptide(L)'
;MRFKDKAALITACGSGIGRATAEIMAREGALIIGVDNDQRRLDRLVEEINMTGGRAVGHCIDALSEVEVTSVVDETAKHYGIDILVNAVGGSTIIAKPAATVDELSLDDWQRIIAFNLQGTFLFCHAVVPVMKRQQAGKIVNLASIAGRGLSQVSSSAYSAAKGGIIAFTRKLSFELGPFGINVNAIAPSLTLTERIRPHWNQRPPEAQAAQIASTPLRRVAEPGDQAKVICFLASSDADFVTGLTIDVTGGL
;
A
#
# COMPACT_ATOMS: atom_id res chain seq x y z
N MET A 1 20.75 9.40 -4.36
CA MET A 1 19.89 8.34 -3.78
C MET A 1 18.91 9.02 -2.83
N ARG A 2 17.62 9.04 -3.17
CA ARG A 2 16.55 9.74 -2.41
C ARG A 2 16.34 9.18 -1.00
N PHE A 3 16.64 7.88 -0.80
CA PHE A 3 16.36 7.18 0.44
C PHE A 3 17.63 6.71 1.18
N LYS A 4 18.78 7.36 0.88
CA LYS A 4 20.03 7.04 1.58
C LYS A 4 19.83 7.20 3.10
N ASP A 5 20.22 6.16 3.84
CA ASP A 5 20.15 6.09 5.30
C ASP A 5 18.72 6.14 5.88
N LYS A 6 17.70 5.86 5.07
CA LYS A 6 16.29 5.76 5.48
C LYS A 6 15.86 4.31 5.74
N ALA A 7 15.09 4.10 6.80
CA ALA A 7 14.43 2.83 7.11
C ALA A 7 12.96 2.89 6.65
N ALA A 8 12.59 2.00 5.72
CA ALA A 8 11.25 1.95 5.15
C ALA A 8 10.55 0.64 5.51
N LEU A 9 9.51 0.72 6.33
CA LEU A 9 8.61 -0.40 6.65
C LEU A 9 7.51 -0.46 5.59
N ILE A 10 7.45 -1.58 4.87
CA ILE A 10 6.54 -1.76 3.73
C ILE A 10 5.73 -3.04 3.94
N THR A 11 4.41 -2.91 3.99
CA THR A 11 3.50 -4.05 4.15
C THR A 11 3.10 -4.65 2.80
N ALA A 12 2.74 -5.95 2.76
CA ALA A 12 2.47 -6.72 1.54
C ALA A 12 3.60 -6.56 0.51
N CYS A 13 4.85 -6.60 0.97
CA CYS A 13 6.01 -6.33 0.14
C CYS A 13 6.47 -7.52 -0.71
N GLY A 14 5.95 -8.73 -0.48
CA GLY A 14 6.33 -9.93 -1.25
C GLY A 14 5.78 -9.94 -2.68
N SER A 15 4.84 -9.03 -3.03
CA SER A 15 4.23 -8.97 -4.37
C SER A 15 3.69 -7.59 -4.73
N GLY A 16 3.37 -7.40 -6.01
CA GLY A 16 2.61 -6.27 -6.53
C GLY A 16 3.22 -4.91 -6.25
N ILE A 17 2.38 -3.98 -5.79
CA ILE A 17 2.78 -2.57 -5.57
C ILE A 17 3.78 -2.47 -4.41
N GLY A 18 3.58 -3.23 -3.32
CA GLY A 18 4.49 -3.26 -2.18
C GLY A 18 5.90 -3.70 -2.60
N ARG A 19 6.00 -4.81 -3.36
CA ARG A 19 7.27 -5.32 -3.91
C ARG A 19 7.96 -4.28 -4.81
N ALA A 20 7.24 -3.74 -5.79
CA ALA A 20 7.81 -2.75 -6.70
C ALA A 20 8.30 -1.49 -5.95
N THR A 21 7.60 -1.10 -4.87
CA THR A 21 8.02 0.01 -4.00
C THR A 21 9.30 -0.33 -3.25
N ALA A 22 9.38 -1.52 -2.64
CA ALA A 22 10.56 -2.00 -1.93
C ALA A 22 11.79 -2.04 -2.84
N GLU A 23 11.66 -2.57 -4.05
CA GLU A 23 12.74 -2.65 -5.03
C GLU A 23 13.25 -1.25 -5.45
N ILE A 24 12.35 -0.28 -5.67
CA ILE A 24 12.76 1.09 -6.02
C ILE A 24 13.47 1.75 -4.82
N MET A 25 12.88 1.69 -3.63
CA MET A 25 13.46 2.33 -2.45
C MET A 25 14.82 1.72 -2.08
N ALA A 26 14.97 0.38 -2.19
CA ALA A 26 16.25 -0.29 -1.95
C ALA A 26 17.33 0.18 -2.93
N ARG A 27 17.03 0.23 -4.24
CA ARG A 27 17.97 0.75 -5.26
C ARG A 27 18.37 2.20 -5.01
N GLU A 28 17.51 2.95 -4.32
CA GLU A 28 17.76 4.35 -3.96
C GLU A 28 18.30 4.54 -2.55
N GLY A 29 18.75 3.44 -1.89
CA GLY A 29 19.57 3.46 -0.68
C GLY A 29 18.81 3.23 0.63
N ALA A 30 17.51 2.93 0.60
CA ALA A 30 16.77 2.57 1.81
C ALA A 30 17.19 1.21 2.37
N LEU A 31 17.10 1.06 3.69
CA LEU A 31 16.92 -0.23 4.33
C LEU A 31 15.43 -0.58 4.25
N ILE A 32 15.10 -1.73 3.67
CA ILE A 32 13.74 -2.22 3.57
C ILE A 32 13.42 -3.15 4.73
N ILE A 33 12.39 -2.82 5.49
CA ILE A 33 11.76 -3.71 6.45
C ILE A 33 10.47 -4.21 5.80
N GLY A 34 10.55 -5.39 5.23
CA GLY A 34 9.45 -6.00 4.50
C GLY A 34 8.54 -6.80 5.41
N VAL A 35 7.23 -6.58 5.29
CA VAL A 35 6.19 -7.35 5.97
C VAL A 35 5.28 -8.01 4.94
N ASP A 36 5.09 -9.31 5.07
CA ASP A 36 4.13 -10.09 4.26
C ASP A 36 3.65 -11.31 5.06
N ASN A 37 2.58 -11.94 4.65
CA ASN A 37 2.11 -13.22 5.22
C ASN A 37 2.54 -14.45 4.39
N ASP A 38 3.28 -14.25 3.32
CA ASP A 38 3.85 -15.31 2.48
C ASP A 38 5.38 -15.32 2.64
N GLN A 39 5.88 -16.23 3.49
CA GLN A 39 7.30 -16.35 3.77
C GLN A 39 8.16 -16.54 2.51
N ARG A 40 7.70 -17.34 1.55
CA ARG A 40 8.49 -17.64 0.34
C ARG A 40 8.65 -16.41 -0.56
N ARG A 41 7.60 -15.58 -0.67
CA ARG A 41 7.66 -14.34 -1.45
C ARG A 41 8.55 -13.32 -0.76
N LEU A 42 8.46 -13.26 0.56
CA LEU A 42 9.27 -12.38 1.39
C LEU A 42 10.75 -12.73 1.30
N ASP A 43 11.11 -14.01 1.49
CA ASP A 43 12.49 -14.48 1.40
C ASP A 43 13.11 -14.17 0.04
N ARG A 44 12.36 -14.43 -1.05
CA ARG A 44 12.80 -14.11 -2.40
C ARG A 44 13.09 -12.61 -2.59
N LEU A 45 12.19 -11.74 -2.12
CA LEU A 45 12.39 -10.30 -2.21
C LEU A 45 13.65 -9.85 -1.45
N VAL A 46 13.80 -10.33 -0.21
CA VAL A 46 14.95 -10.00 0.65
C VAL A 46 16.26 -10.47 0.00
N GLU A 47 16.28 -11.70 -0.53
CA GLU A 47 17.44 -12.25 -1.23
C GLU A 47 17.79 -11.40 -2.48
N GLU A 48 16.82 -11.12 -3.34
CA GLU A 48 17.03 -10.33 -4.57
C GLU A 48 17.54 -8.92 -4.27
N ILE A 49 16.99 -8.23 -3.25
CA ILE A 49 17.46 -6.90 -2.85
C ILE A 49 18.91 -6.99 -2.34
N ASN A 50 19.21 -7.94 -1.46
CA ASN A 50 20.54 -8.07 -0.85
C ASN A 50 21.61 -8.49 -1.90
N MET A 51 21.26 -9.36 -2.85
CA MET A 51 22.14 -9.75 -3.95
C MET A 51 22.49 -8.59 -4.90
N THR A 52 21.63 -7.60 -5.02
CA THR A 52 21.87 -6.40 -5.86
C THR A 52 22.55 -5.26 -5.12
N GLY A 53 23.05 -5.51 -3.90
CA GLY A 53 23.76 -4.52 -3.07
C GLY A 53 22.84 -3.60 -2.28
N GLY A 54 21.53 -3.85 -2.26
CA GLY A 54 20.58 -3.21 -1.36
C GLY A 54 20.62 -3.80 0.05
N ARG A 55 19.72 -3.37 0.91
CA ARG A 55 19.57 -3.88 2.28
C ARG A 55 18.11 -4.16 2.56
N ALA A 56 17.77 -5.39 2.92
CA ALA A 56 16.42 -5.77 3.31
C ALA A 56 16.41 -6.80 4.43
N VAL A 57 15.41 -6.70 5.30
CA VAL A 57 15.02 -7.71 6.28
C VAL A 57 13.52 -8.01 6.12
N GLY A 58 13.10 -9.22 6.43
CA GLY A 58 11.71 -9.66 6.24
C GLY A 58 11.09 -10.19 7.52
N HIS A 59 9.83 -9.84 7.76
CA HIS A 59 9.01 -10.34 8.87
C HIS A 59 7.72 -10.94 8.31
N CYS A 60 7.58 -12.26 8.45
CA CYS A 60 6.36 -12.98 8.04
C CYS A 60 5.35 -12.96 9.17
N ILE A 61 4.33 -12.11 9.06
CA ILE A 61 3.31 -11.91 10.07
C ILE A 61 1.90 -11.73 9.48
N ASP A 62 0.89 -11.91 10.30
CA ASP A 62 -0.47 -11.47 9.97
C ASP A 62 -0.62 -9.96 10.23
N ALA A 63 -0.87 -9.20 9.18
CA ALA A 63 -1.11 -7.75 9.26
C ALA A 63 -2.36 -7.36 10.07
N LEU A 64 -3.21 -8.31 10.44
CA LEU A 64 -4.38 -8.12 11.29
C LEU A 64 -4.13 -8.50 12.75
N SER A 65 -2.96 -9.07 13.07
CA SER A 65 -2.54 -9.37 14.45
C SER A 65 -1.87 -8.15 15.08
N GLU A 66 -2.59 -7.45 15.96
CA GLU A 66 -2.06 -6.29 16.69
C GLU A 66 -0.75 -6.61 17.41
N VAL A 67 -0.67 -7.79 18.03
CA VAL A 67 0.51 -8.25 18.78
C VAL A 67 1.72 -8.40 17.85
N GLU A 68 1.54 -9.05 16.69
CA GLU A 68 2.63 -9.26 15.74
C GLU A 68 3.08 -7.94 15.10
N VAL A 69 2.11 -7.07 14.72
CA VAL A 69 2.40 -5.74 14.17
C VAL A 69 3.19 -4.90 15.17
N THR A 70 2.76 -4.87 16.44
CA THR A 70 3.47 -4.12 17.49
C THR A 70 4.87 -4.67 17.69
N SER A 71 5.04 -5.99 17.76
CA SER A 71 6.34 -6.63 17.93
C SER A 71 7.33 -6.26 16.83
N VAL A 72 6.89 -6.32 15.55
CA VAL A 72 7.74 -5.96 14.40
C VAL A 72 8.10 -4.48 14.41
N VAL A 73 7.14 -3.62 14.75
CA VAL A 73 7.39 -2.17 14.83
C VAL A 73 8.38 -1.83 15.94
N ASP A 74 8.23 -2.43 17.12
CA ASP A 74 9.14 -2.20 18.27
C ASP A 74 10.55 -2.70 17.97
N GLU A 75 10.69 -3.90 17.38
CA GLU A 75 11.97 -4.44 16.94
C GLU A 75 12.64 -3.53 15.90
N THR A 76 11.89 -3.12 14.89
CA THR A 76 12.38 -2.20 13.85
C THR A 76 12.84 -0.87 14.44
N ALA A 77 11.99 -0.28 15.29
CA ALA A 77 12.29 1.01 15.91
C ALA A 77 13.55 0.98 16.78
N LYS A 78 13.76 -0.13 17.50
CA LYS A 78 14.93 -0.34 18.36
C LYS A 78 16.24 -0.40 17.58
N HIS A 79 16.23 -1.02 16.40
CA HIS A 79 17.45 -1.30 15.64
C HIS A 79 17.74 -0.28 14.55
N TYR A 80 16.70 0.31 13.94
CA TYR A 80 16.86 1.09 12.71
C TYR A 80 16.13 2.45 12.74
N GLY A 81 15.16 2.64 13.65
CA GLY A 81 14.17 3.71 13.51
C GLY A 81 13.17 3.38 12.39
N ILE A 82 12.19 4.26 12.16
CA ILE A 82 11.23 4.12 11.06
C ILE A 82 11.01 5.48 10.44
N ASP A 83 11.63 5.73 9.28
CA ASP A 83 11.47 7.00 8.54
C ASP A 83 10.22 6.98 7.65
N ILE A 84 9.90 5.81 7.09
CA ILE A 84 8.85 5.65 6.08
C ILE A 84 7.99 4.45 6.46
N LEU A 85 6.65 4.62 6.37
CA LEU A 85 5.67 3.56 6.40
C LEU A 85 4.89 3.55 5.09
N VAL A 86 4.85 2.39 4.41
CA VAL A 86 4.00 2.16 3.24
C VAL A 86 2.98 1.06 3.55
N ASN A 87 1.72 1.44 3.70
CA ASN A 87 0.61 0.52 3.93
C ASN A 87 0.06 0.00 2.60
N ALA A 88 0.58 -1.14 2.13
CA ALA A 88 0.19 -1.75 0.86
C ALA A 88 -0.68 -3.02 1.01
N VAL A 89 -0.99 -3.47 2.24
CA VAL A 89 -1.96 -4.56 2.47
C VAL A 89 -3.33 -4.13 1.96
N GLY A 90 -3.99 -5.01 1.22
CA GLY A 90 -5.35 -4.77 0.76
C GLY A 90 -5.71 -5.50 -0.54
N GLY A 91 -6.97 -5.41 -0.88
CA GLY A 91 -7.53 -6.00 -2.10
C GLY A 91 -9.02 -6.34 -1.96
N SER A 92 -9.69 -6.46 -3.09
CA SER A 92 -11.11 -6.82 -3.18
C SER A 92 -11.34 -8.32 -3.37
N THR A 93 -10.34 -9.06 -3.84
CA THR A 93 -10.45 -10.47 -4.26
C THR A 93 -10.27 -11.47 -3.12
N ILE A 94 -10.47 -11.07 -1.87
CA ILE A 94 -10.40 -11.93 -0.69
C ILE A 94 -11.75 -12.58 -0.34
N ILE A 95 -12.80 -12.23 -1.07
CA ILE A 95 -14.15 -12.81 -0.97
C ILE A 95 -14.53 -13.47 -2.29
N ALA A 96 -15.48 -14.37 -2.25
CA ALA A 96 -15.88 -15.17 -3.41
C ALA A 96 -16.44 -14.31 -4.57
N LYS A 97 -17.20 -13.24 -4.23
CA LYS A 97 -17.78 -12.29 -5.20
C LYS A 97 -17.24 -10.89 -4.98
N PRO A 98 -16.06 -10.52 -5.54
CA PRO A 98 -15.46 -9.19 -5.33
C PRO A 98 -16.32 -8.00 -5.78
N ALA A 99 -17.26 -8.22 -6.72
CA ALA A 99 -18.20 -7.23 -7.23
C ALA A 99 -19.64 -7.46 -6.73
N ALA A 100 -19.82 -8.14 -5.58
CA ALA A 100 -21.13 -8.36 -4.99
C ALA A 100 -21.88 -7.04 -4.77
N THR A 101 -23.18 -7.03 -5.13
CA THR A 101 -24.08 -5.93 -4.76
C THR A 101 -24.35 -5.94 -3.26
N VAL A 102 -24.92 -4.87 -2.70
CA VAL A 102 -25.10 -4.73 -1.25
C VAL A 102 -26.00 -5.80 -0.66
N ASP A 103 -26.99 -6.25 -1.40
CA ASP A 103 -27.95 -7.32 -1.03
C ASP A 103 -27.38 -8.74 -1.17
N GLU A 104 -26.34 -8.92 -1.97
CA GLU A 104 -25.59 -10.18 -2.11
C GLU A 104 -24.44 -10.30 -1.09
N LEU A 105 -23.98 -9.19 -0.52
CA LEU A 105 -22.83 -9.14 0.35
C LEU A 105 -23.20 -9.62 1.75
N SER A 106 -22.59 -10.73 2.21
CA SER A 106 -22.78 -11.19 3.58
C SER A 106 -22.12 -10.24 4.61
N LEU A 107 -22.60 -10.24 5.85
CA LEU A 107 -21.97 -9.48 6.93
C LEU A 107 -20.53 -9.94 7.17
N ASP A 108 -20.26 -11.23 7.06
CA ASP A 108 -18.89 -11.78 7.18
C ASP A 108 -17.96 -11.24 6.08
N ASP A 109 -18.39 -11.25 4.82
CA ASP A 109 -17.62 -10.68 3.72
C ASP A 109 -17.38 -9.18 3.90
N TRP A 110 -18.40 -8.44 4.38
CA TRP A 110 -18.26 -7.04 4.73
C TRP A 110 -17.17 -6.85 5.79
N GLN A 111 -17.25 -7.59 6.90
CA GLN A 111 -16.30 -7.47 8.01
C GLN A 111 -14.87 -7.85 7.56
N ARG A 112 -14.73 -8.92 6.80
CA ARG A 112 -13.43 -9.37 6.26
C ARG A 112 -12.80 -8.31 5.35
N ILE A 113 -13.57 -7.69 4.47
CA ILE A 113 -13.08 -6.64 3.56
C ILE A 113 -12.64 -5.40 4.37
N ILE A 114 -13.45 -4.98 5.34
CA ILE A 114 -13.11 -3.83 6.20
C ILE A 114 -11.85 -4.13 7.02
N ALA A 115 -11.77 -5.29 7.65
CA ALA A 115 -10.61 -5.68 8.45
C ALA A 115 -9.34 -5.71 7.57
N PHE A 116 -9.37 -6.44 6.48
CA PHE A 116 -8.20 -6.61 5.63
C PHE A 116 -7.67 -5.30 5.01
N ASN A 117 -8.55 -4.37 4.66
CA ASN A 117 -8.14 -3.14 4.01
C ASN A 117 -7.92 -1.98 4.98
N LEU A 118 -8.90 -1.70 5.86
CA LEU A 118 -8.88 -0.51 6.70
C LEU A 118 -8.23 -0.77 8.06
N GLN A 119 -8.59 -1.86 8.75
CA GLN A 119 -8.02 -2.16 10.06
C GLN A 119 -6.53 -2.46 9.95
N GLY A 120 -6.06 -3.22 8.94
CA GLY A 120 -4.64 -3.45 8.73
C GLY A 120 -3.84 -2.14 8.56
N THR A 121 -4.38 -1.18 7.76
CA THR A 121 -3.78 0.15 7.64
C THR A 121 -3.74 0.89 8.98
N PHE A 122 -4.82 0.81 9.77
CA PHE A 122 -4.88 1.42 11.10
C PHE A 122 -3.83 0.83 12.04
N LEU A 123 -3.69 -0.48 12.13
CA LEU A 123 -2.78 -1.14 13.08
C LEU A 123 -1.32 -0.72 12.87
N PHE A 124 -0.84 -0.68 11.62
CA PHE A 124 0.51 -0.21 11.33
C PHE A 124 0.69 1.27 11.63
N CYS A 125 -0.28 2.12 11.28
CA CYS A 125 -0.22 3.54 11.65
C CYS A 125 -0.21 3.71 13.18
N HIS A 126 -1.07 2.97 13.90
CA HIS A 126 -1.16 3.02 15.36
C HIS A 126 0.18 2.68 16.02
N ALA A 127 0.85 1.62 15.57
CA ALA A 127 2.12 1.20 16.13
C ALA A 127 3.29 2.13 15.75
N VAL A 128 3.34 2.63 14.49
CA VAL A 128 4.46 3.43 13.98
C VAL A 128 4.41 4.90 14.43
N VAL A 129 3.23 5.48 14.57
CA VAL A 129 3.05 6.90 14.92
C VAL A 129 3.78 7.31 16.20
N PRO A 130 3.75 6.56 17.32
CA PRO A 130 4.53 6.89 18.50
C PRO A 130 6.05 6.98 18.24
N VAL A 131 6.57 6.12 17.37
CA VAL A 131 8.00 6.12 16.96
C VAL A 131 8.31 7.39 16.20
N MET A 132 7.57 7.70 15.14
CA MET A 132 7.77 8.89 14.32
C MET A 132 7.57 10.19 15.10
N LYS A 133 6.63 10.22 16.06
CA LYS A 133 6.47 11.39 16.96
C LYS A 133 7.69 11.64 17.82
N ARG A 134 8.33 10.59 18.35
CA ARG A 134 9.61 10.76 19.10
C ARG A 134 10.74 11.22 18.19
N GLN A 135 10.76 10.80 16.93
CA GLN A 135 11.74 11.20 15.91
C GLN A 135 11.50 12.64 15.40
N GLN A 136 10.29 13.20 15.59
CA GLN A 136 9.85 14.48 15.00
C GLN A 136 9.98 14.51 13.48
N ALA A 137 9.84 13.36 12.84
CA ALA A 137 9.92 13.18 11.40
C ALA A 137 9.28 11.85 10.97
N GLY A 138 8.72 11.80 9.77
CA GLY A 138 8.21 10.57 9.18
C GLY A 138 7.41 10.80 7.90
N LYS A 139 7.30 9.75 7.09
CA LYS A 139 6.47 9.72 5.87
C LYS A 139 5.57 8.50 5.92
N ILE A 140 4.27 8.70 5.81
CA ILE A 140 3.28 7.61 5.74
C ILE A 140 2.58 7.69 4.38
N VAL A 141 2.59 6.59 3.64
CA VAL A 141 1.87 6.47 2.36
C VAL A 141 0.90 5.29 2.42
N ASN A 142 -0.38 5.59 2.33
CA ASN A 142 -1.46 4.60 2.37
C ASN A 142 -1.95 4.23 0.96
N LEU A 143 -2.29 2.96 0.73
CA LEU A 143 -2.91 2.53 -0.51
C LEU A 143 -4.44 2.53 -0.38
N ALA A 144 -5.06 3.60 -0.90
CA ALA A 144 -6.49 3.68 -1.14
C ALA A 144 -6.86 2.97 -2.47
N SER A 145 -7.82 3.46 -3.21
CA SER A 145 -8.27 3.01 -4.53
C SER A 145 -9.23 4.03 -5.12
N ILE A 146 -9.37 4.07 -6.45
CA ILE A 146 -10.48 4.78 -7.11
C ILE A 146 -11.86 4.28 -6.65
N ALA A 147 -11.94 3.04 -6.15
CA ALA A 147 -13.17 2.53 -5.52
C ALA A 147 -13.59 3.38 -4.31
N GLY A 148 -12.64 3.87 -3.53
CA GLY A 148 -12.89 4.80 -2.42
C GLY A 148 -13.35 6.20 -2.86
N ARG A 149 -13.23 6.52 -4.16
CA ARG A 149 -13.79 7.71 -4.81
C ARG A 149 -15.18 7.47 -5.41
N GLY A 150 -15.71 6.24 -5.30
CA GLY A 150 -16.95 5.84 -5.98
C GLY A 150 -16.81 5.59 -7.49
N LEU A 151 -15.58 5.47 -8.00
CA LEU A 151 -15.29 5.37 -9.44
C LEU A 151 -15.11 3.93 -9.94
N SER A 152 -15.38 2.90 -9.12
CA SER A 152 -15.25 1.49 -9.51
C SER A 152 -16.61 0.83 -9.62
N GLN A 153 -16.93 0.31 -10.79
CA GLN A 153 -18.14 -0.48 -11.04
C GLN A 153 -17.95 -2.00 -10.80
N VAL A 154 -16.70 -2.42 -10.53
CA VAL A 154 -16.33 -3.83 -10.42
C VAL A 154 -15.84 -4.22 -9.02
N SER A 155 -16.14 -3.41 -8.02
CA SER A 155 -15.81 -3.68 -6.62
C SER A 155 -17.04 -3.58 -5.74
N SER A 156 -17.08 -4.39 -4.66
CA SER A 156 -18.19 -4.34 -3.71
C SER A 156 -18.26 -3.00 -2.95
N SER A 157 -19.44 -2.72 -2.39
CA SER A 157 -19.65 -1.57 -1.51
C SER A 157 -18.76 -1.62 -0.26
N ALA A 158 -18.45 -2.81 0.28
CA ALA A 158 -17.53 -2.99 1.39
C ALA A 158 -16.11 -2.51 1.04
N TYR A 159 -15.61 -2.89 -0.16
CA TYR A 159 -14.29 -2.45 -0.61
C TYR A 159 -14.24 -0.93 -0.83
N SER A 160 -15.28 -0.38 -1.44
CA SER A 160 -15.40 1.07 -1.63
C SER A 160 -15.45 1.82 -0.28
N ALA A 161 -16.20 1.31 0.69
CA ALA A 161 -16.27 1.87 2.04
C ALA A 161 -14.90 1.81 2.74
N ALA A 162 -14.20 0.66 2.69
CA ALA A 162 -12.87 0.50 3.28
C ALA A 162 -11.86 1.48 2.67
N LYS A 163 -11.83 1.58 1.34
CA LYS A 163 -10.89 2.48 0.63
C LYS A 163 -11.26 3.95 0.76
N GLY A 164 -12.54 4.28 0.87
CA GLY A 164 -13.03 5.61 1.27
C GLY A 164 -12.62 5.96 2.71
N GLY A 165 -12.71 4.98 3.61
CA GLY A 165 -12.21 5.10 4.98
C GLY A 165 -10.72 5.43 5.04
N ILE A 166 -9.88 4.78 4.21
CA ILE A 166 -8.44 5.09 4.11
C ILE A 166 -8.20 6.54 3.64
N ILE A 167 -8.99 7.04 2.68
CA ILE A 167 -8.88 8.43 2.21
C ILE A 167 -9.16 9.41 3.36
N ALA A 168 -10.27 9.22 4.08
CA ALA A 168 -10.65 10.05 5.21
C ALA A 168 -9.64 9.93 6.36
N PHE A 169 -9.19 8.72 6.69
CA PHE A 169 -8.18 8.44 7.71
C PHE A 169 -6.84 9.13 7.39
N THR A 170 -6.36 9.04 6.16
CA THR A 170 -5.16 9.73 5.67
C THR A 170 -5.26 11.24 5.89
N ARG A 171 -6.39 11.82 5.50
CA ARG A 171 -6.64 13.26 5.67
C ARG A 171 -6.65 13.66 7.13
N LYS A 172 -7.32 12.87 8.00
CA LYS A 172 -7.37 13.13 9.44
C LYS A 172 -5.98 13.03 10.07
N LEU A 173 -5.23 11.96 9.79
CA LEU A 173 -3.88 11.78 10.33
C LEU A 173 -2.93 12.91 9.94
N SER A 174 -3.04 13.49 8.74
CA SER A 174 -2.18 14.59 8.32
C SER A 174 -2.31 15.82 9.21
N PHE A 175 -3.51 16.10 9.73
CA PHE A 175 -3.71 17.19 10.71
C PHE A 175 -3.14 16.83 12.08
N GLU A 176 -3.29 15.57 12.52
CA GLU A 176 -2.81 15.13 13.82
C GLU A 176 -1.29 15.07 13.88
N LEU A 177 -0.64 14.76 12.77
CA LEU A 177 0.78 14.43 12.74
C LEU A 177 1.65 15.54 12.13
N GLY A 178 1.06 16.50 11.43
CA GLY A 178 1.76 17.66 10.88
C GLY A 178 2.59 18.42 11.91
N PRO A 179 2.10 18.70 13.15
CA PRO A 179 2.89 19.34 14.20
C PRO A 179 4.15 18.60 14.61
N PHE A 180 4.29 17.32 14.26
CA PHE A 180 5.45 16.49 14.54
C PHE A 180 6.36 16.29 13.31
N GLY A 181 6.17 17.08 12.24
CA GLY A 181 6.96 16.93 11.01
C GLY A 181 6.70 15.65 10.23
N ILE A 182 5.51 15.04 10.41
CA ILE A 182 5.14 13.78 9.74
C ILE A 182 4.17 14.06 8.60
N ASN A 183 4.53 13.67 7.37
CA ASN A 183 3.64 13.74 6.21
C ASN A 183 2.83 12.46 6.09
N VAL A 184 1.54 12.59 5.82
CA VAL A 184 0.63 11.46 5.60
C VAL A 184 -0.14 11.67 4.31
N ASN A 185 0.09 10.79 3.34
CA ASN A 185 -0.57 10.85 2.04
C ASN A 185 -1.09 9.47 1.64
N ALA A 186 -1.90 9.43 0.60
CA ALA A 186 -2.35 8.20 -0.02
C ALA A 186 -2.23 8.25 -1.55
N ILE A 187 -2.21 7.09 -2.18
CA ILE A 187 -2.49 6.95 -3.61
C ILE A 187 -3.81 6.21 -3.79
N ALA A 188 -4.52 6.49 -4.89
CA ALA A 188 -5.73 5.80 -5.32
C ALA A 188 -5.49 5.15 -6.69
N PRO A 189 -5.00 3.90 -6.71
CA PRO A 189 -4.81 3.15 -7.94
C PRO A 189 -6.12 2.84 -8.66
N SER A 190 -6.07 2.78 -9.99
CA SER A 190 -7.01 2.03 -10.83
C SER A 190 -6.56 0.57 -10.99
N LEU A 191 -7.12 -0.13 -11.99
CA LEU A 191 -6.69 -1.48 -12.33
C LEU A 191 -5.17 -1.52 -12.56
N THR A 192 -4.48 -2.33 -11.75
CA THR A 192 -3.02 -2.50 -11.79
C THR A 192 -2.70 -3.99 -11.94
N LEU A 193 -1.86 -4.35 -12.92
CA LEU A 193 -1.53 -5.73 -13.27
C LEU A 193 -0.51 -6.34 -12.31
N THR A 194 -0.90 -6.45 -11.04
CA THR A 194 -0.13 -7.21 -10.04
C THR A 194 -0.18 -8.71 -10.32
N GLU A 195 0.68 -9.51 -9.68
CA GLU A 195 0.70 -10.97 -9.81
C GLU A 195 -0.66 -11.59 -9.47
N ARG A 196 -1.41 -11.01 -8.54
CA ARG A 196 -2.76 -11.45 -8.17
C ARG A 196 -3.80 -11.12 -9.23
N ILE A 197 -3.69 -10.00 -9.91
CA ILE A 197 -4.69 -9.49 -10.87
C ILE A 197 -4.41 -9.98 -12.29
N ARG A 198 -3.14 -10.16 -12.66
CA ARG A 198 -2.72 -10.55 -14.01
C ARG A 198 -3.37 -11.84 -14.53
N PRO A 199 -3.53 -12.92 -13.74
CA PRO A 199 -4.25 -14.11 -14.21
C PRO A 199 -5.70 -13.81 -14.57
N HIS A 200 -6.42 -13.02 -13.77
CA HIS A 200 -7.79 -12.62 -14.07
C HIS A 200 -7.88 -11.71 -15.30
N TRP A 201 -6.91 -10.81 -15.48
CA TRP A 201 -6.82 -9.99 -16.67
C TRP A 201 -6.63 -10.84 -17.93
N ASN A 202 -5.71 -11.78 -17.91
CA ASN A 202 -5.40 -12.65 -19.05
C ASN A 202 -6.57 -13.57 -19.46
N GLN A 203 -7.49 -13.85 -18.54
CA GLN A 203 -8.70 -14.65 -18.80
C GLN A 203 -9.86 -13.80 -19.36
N ARG A 204 -9.75 -12.47 -19.38
CA ARG A 204 -10.81 -11.63 -19.96
C ARG A 204 -10.84 -11.76 -21.49
N PRO A 205 -12.03 -11.71 -22.11
CA PRO A 205 -12.15 -11.62 -23.55
C PRO A 205 -11.32 -10.46 -24.13
N PRO A 206 -10.69 -10.62 -25.30
CA PRO A 206 -9.87 -9.56 -25.93
C PRO A 206 -10.62 -8.24 -26.08
N GLU A 207 -11.92 -8.27 -26.38
CA GLU A 207 -12.77 -7.09 -26.52
C GLU A 207 -12.91 -6.33 -25.19
N ALA A 208 -13.04 -7.07 -24.08
CA ALA A 208 -13.12 -6.47 -22.74
C ALA A 208 -11.78 -5.85 -22.31
N GLN A 209 -10.65 -6.49 -22.67
CA GLN A 209 -9.34 -5.92 -22.46
C GLN A 209 -9.14 -4.64 -23.30
N ALA A 210 -9.50 -4.69 -24.57
CA ALA A 210 -9.42 -3.54 -25.49
C ALA A 210 -10.30 -2.38 -25.02
N ALA A 211 -11.52 -2.65 -24.56
CA ALA A 211 -12.42 -1.63 -24.01
C ALA A 211 -11.84 -0.97 -22.75
N GLN A 212 -11.25 -1.74 -21.84
CA GLN A 212 -10.57 -1.23 -20.64
C GLN A 212 -9.36 -0.34 -21.00
N ILE A 213 -8.56 -0.76 -21.98
CA ILE A 213 -7.44 0.01 -22.48
C ILE A 213 -7.93 1.30 -23.15
N ALA A 214 -8.98 1.21 -23.97
CA ALA A 214 -9.56 2.35 -24.68
C ALA A 214 -10.20 3.38 -23.73
N SER A 215 -10.77 2.95 -22.60
CA SER A 215 -11.33 3.85 -21.58
C SER A 215 -10.26 4.58 -20.77
N THR A 216 -9.03 4.05 -20.71
CA THR A 216 -7.92 4.70 -20.02
C THR A 216 -7.28 5.75 -20.95
N PRO A 217 -7.25 7.04 -20.61
CA PRO A 217 -6.65 8.09 -21.47
C PRO A 217 -5.21 7.78 -21.92
N LEU A 218 -4.36 7.24 -21.03
CA LEU A 218 -3.00 6.82 -21.39
C LEU A 218 -2.91 5.52 -22.19
N ARG A 219 -4.07 4.93 -22.60
CA ARG A 219 -4.16 3.78 -23.50
C ARG A 219 -3.36 2.56 -23.08
N ARG A 220 -3.27 2.33 -21.78
CA ARG A 220 -2.70 1.11 -21.19
C ARG A 220 -3.26 0.86 -19.80
N VAL A 221 -3.12 -0.35 -19.31
CA VAL A 221 -3.35 -0.69 -17.91
C VAL A 221 -2.09 -0.37 -17.10
N ALA A 222 -2.25 -0.01 -15.83
CA ALA A 222 -1.12 0.28 -14.96
C ALA A 222 -0.35 -0.98 -14.56
N GLU A 223 0.96 -0.85 -14.47
CA GLU A 223 1.86 -1.83 -13.85
C GLU A 223 2.18 -1.42 -12.40
N PRO A 224 2.61 -2.36 -11.53
CA PRO A 224 2.98 -2.04 -10.15
C PRO A 224 3.99 -0.90 -10.02
N GLY A 225 4.95 -0.82 -10.96
CA GLY A 225 5.95 0.25 -11.00
C GLY A 225 5.37 1.66 -11.22
N ASP A 226 4.23 1.80 -11.90
CA ASP A 226 3.57 3.11 -12.07
C ASP A 226 3.11 3.65 -10.71
N GLN A 227 2.53 2.78 -9.89
CA GLN A 227 2.06 3.11 -8.55
C GLN A 227 3.25 3.37 -7.61
N ALA A 228 4.25 2.50 -7.64
CA ALA A 228 5.43 2.56 -6.79
C ALA A 228 6.23 3.86 -6.96
N LYS A 229 6.34 4.38 -8.18
CA LYS A 229 7.01 5.67 -8.45
C LYS A 229 6.34 6.83 -7.72
N VAL A 230 5.00 6.86 -7.68
CA VAL A 230 4.25 7.91 -6.97
C VAL A 230 4.37 7.73 -5.45
N ILE A 231 4.34 6.49 -4.96
CA ILE A 231 4.62 6.20 -3.54
C ILE A 231 6.01 6.70 -3.16
N CYS A 232 7.03 6.40 -3.97
CA CYS A 232 8.41 6.84 -3.74
C CYS A 232 8.54 8.38 -3.76
N PHE A 233 7.82 9.08 -4.64
CA PHE A 233 7.75 10.55 -4.60
C PHE A 233 7.18 11.04 -3.27
N LEU A 234 6.01 10.53 -2.86
CA LEU A 234 5.34 10.93 -1.62
C LEU A 234 6.14 10.59 -0.35
N ALA A 235 6.97 9.55 -0.40
CA ALA A 235 7.83 9.12 0.69
C ALA A 235 9.19 9.83 0.73
N SER A 236 9.53 10.63 -0.28
CA SER A 236 10.82 11.34 -0.38
C SER A 236 10.74 12.77 0.12
N SER A 237 11.90 13.44 0.18
CA SER A 237 12.01 14.88 0.46
C SER A 237 11.39 15.76 -0.63
N ASP A 238 11.22 15.24 -1.85
CA ASP A 238 10.55 15.97 -2.94
C ASP A 238 9.10 16.31 -2.60
N ALA A 239 8.51 15.63 -1.61
CA ALA A 239 7.14 15.82 -1.13
C ALA A 239 7.08 16.39 0.31
N ASP A 240 8.07 17.13 0.77
CA ASP A 240 8.10 17.64 2.16
C ASP A 240 6.94 18.60 2.49
N PHE A 241 6.45 19.34 1.50
CA PHE A 241 5.29 20.23 1.68
C PHE A 241 3.97 19.62 1.15
N VAL A 242 3.94 18.29 0.95
CA VAL A 242 2.76 17.54 0.50
C VAL A 242 2.26 16.66 1.64
N THR A 243 1.07 16.97 2.19
CA THR A 243 0.44 16.15 3.23
C THR A 243 -1.08 16.20 3.14
N GLY A 244 -1.76 15.14 3.56
CA GLY A 244 -3.22 15.02 3.58
C GLY A 244 -3.85 14.80 2.20
N LEU A 245 -3.05 14.50 1.17
CA LEU A 245 -3.55 14.26 -0.18
C LEU A 245 -3.79 12.77 -0.46
N THR A 246 -4.72 12.53 -1.37
CA THR A 246 -4.86 11.25 -2.06
C THR A 246 -4.67 11.50 -3.55
N ILE A 247 -3.60 10.97 -4.12
CA ILE A 247 -3.26 11.12 -5.54
C ILE A 247 -3.86 9.97 -6.33
N ASP A 248 -4.69 10.27 -7.32
CA ASP A 248 -5.26 9.29 -8.22
C ASP A 248 -4.20 8.89 -9.26
N VAL A 249 -3.79 7.61 -9.24
CA VAL A 249 -2.77 7.06 -10.16
C VAL A 249 -3.46 6.10 -11.12
N THR A 250 -4.15 6.67 -12.10
CA THR A 250 -5.19 5.99 -12.89
C THR A 250 -4.94 5.99 -14.39
N GLY A 251 -3.96 6.77 -14.86
CA GLY A 251 -3.78 7.00 -16.30
C GLY A 251 -4.82 7.95 -16.90
N GLY A 252 -5.53 8.75 -16.04
CA GLY A 252 -6.47 9.79 -16.44
C GLY A 252 -7.96 9.38 -16.31
N LEU A 253 -8.27 8.26 -15.63
CA LEU A 253 -9.65 7.87 -15.31
C LEU A 253 -10.24 8.80 -14.26
#